data_8b9c81c041a12d15c8367e6a43a47ab7
#
_entry.id   8b9c81c041a12d15c8367e6a43a47ab7
#
_cell.length_a   1.000
_cell.length_b   1.000
_cell.length_c   1.000
_cell.angle_alpha   90.00
_cell.angle_beta   90.00
_cell.angle_gamma   90.00
#
_symmetry.space_group_name_H-M   'P 1'
#
loop_
_entity.id
_entity.type
_entity.pdbx_description
1 polymer ?
#
loop_
_entity_poly.entity_id
_entity_poly.type
_entity_poly.pdbx_seq_one_letter_code
_entity_poly.pdbx_strand_id
1 'polypeptide(L)'
;MSIQQEKIKELVERRASARMGGGQKRIDAQHQKGKFTARERLAMLLDEGSFEEFDMFVQHRCTNFGMEKTKSDGDGVVTGMGTIDGRLVYVSAQDFTVSGGSMSETMAMKISKVMDMAVRNGAPFIGINDSGGARIQEGISSLAGYGEIFERNILASGVIPQISGIFGPCAGGAVYSPALTDFTIMIKDTSYMFLTGPGVVKAVTGETVTQEELGGASIHATKSGVAHFAAENEEEGIATIKALLSFLPSNNREQAPFVDTTDPAGRVDDALNDIIPDSPNKAYDMYQVIGSIVDDGKFLEVHKSWAKNMIIGFAHMNGRSVGIVANQPKILAGVLDINASRKAARFVRFCDAFNIPLVTLVDVPGFLCGTQQEYGGIIMHGAKLLYAYGEATVPKVTVTLRKSYGGAHITMSCKQLRGDINYAWPSANIAVMGAEGAVEILYSKEIKAIEDPAVKAEAAEARKKEYNDLFCNPYNAATFGYIDDIIEPRNTRFRVIRALEQLAGKKQENPWKKHDNLPL
;
A
#
# COMPACT_ATOMS: atom_id res chain seq x y z
N MET A 1 -12.71 -2.46 -56.77
CA MET A 1 -13.00 -2.24 -55.34
C MET A 1 -13.81 -0.96 -55.25
N SER A 2 -14.81 -0.86 -54.39
CA SER A 2 -15.49 0.43 -54.20
C SER A 2 -14.58 1.42 -53.44
N ILE A 3 -14.79 2.73 -53.59
CA ILE A 3 -14.06 3.76 -52.87
C ILE A 3 -14.09 3.50 -51.35
N GLN A 4 -15.22 3.02 -50.83
CA GLN A 4 -15.33 2.68 -49.38
C GLN A 4 -14.46 1.49 -49.01
N GLN A 5 -14.35 0.46 -49.84
CA GLN A 5 -13.49 -0.70 -49.61
C GLN A 5 -12.00 -0.30 -49.61
N GLU A 6 -11.60 0.64 -50.47
CA GLU A 6 -10.23 1.19 -50.50
C GLU A 6 -9.91 1.96 -49.20
N LYS A 7 -10.84 2.80 -48.72
CA LYS A 7 -10.70 3.51 -47.44
C LYS A 7 -10.64 2.58 -46.22
N ILE A 8 -11.43 1.49 -46.23
CA ILE A 8 -11.39 0.47 -45.19
C ILE A 8 -10.02 -0.25 -45.21
N LYS A 9 -9.51 -0.60 -46.36
CA LYS A 9 -8.21 -1.22 -46.52
C LYS A 9 -7.10 -0.30 -45.99
N GLU A 10 -7.11 0.98 -46.36
CA GLU A 10 -6.18 1.99 -45.83
C GLU A 10 -6.24 2.07 -44.28
N LEU A 11 -7.44 2.10 -43.68
CA LEU A 11 -7.61 2.11 -42.23
C LEU A 11 -6.99 0.89 -41.57
N VAL A 12 -7.21 -0.31 -42.11
CA VAL A 12 -6.64 -1.56 -41.61
C VAL A 12 -5.11 -1.54 -41.66
N GLU A 13 -4.53 -1.07 -42.78
CA GLU A 13 -3.08 -0.95 -42.95
C GLU A 13 -2.47 0.06 -41.97
N ARG A 14 -3.10 1.24 -41.81
CA ARG A 14 -2.65 2.26 -40.83
C ARG A 14 -2.72 1.74 -39.37
N ARG A 15 -3.80 1.04 -39.02
CA ARG A 15 -3.91 0.42 -37.68
C ARG A 15 -2.84 -0.64 -37.45
N ALA A 16 -2.57 -1.48 -38.46
CA ALA A 16 -1.50 -2.48 -38.37
C ALA A 16 -0.12 -1.81 -38.15
N SER A 17 0.17 -0.74 -38.91
CA SER A 17 1.38 0.04 -38.77
C SER A 17 1.50 0.70 -37.38
N ALA A 18 0.43 1.35 -36.91
CA ALA A 18 0.41 2.00 -35.57
C ALA A 18 0.66 0.99 -34.43
N ARG A 19 0.16 -0.25 -34.57
CA ARG A 19 0.39 -1.31 -33.58
C ARG A 19 1.84 -1.77 -33.48
N MET A 20 2.65 -1.54 -34.51
CA MET A 20 4.08 -1.87 -34.50
C MET A 20 4.94 -0.90 -33.69
N GLY A 21 4.38 0.22 -33.21
CA GLY A 21 5.10 1.21 -32.42
C GLY A 21 6.43 1.63 -33.04
N GLY A 22 7.56 1.34 -32.38
CA GLY A 22 8.89 1.62 -32.89
C GLY A 22 9.41 0.65 -33.96
N GLY A 23 8.60 -0.33 -34.37
CA GLY A 23 8.92 -1.34 -35.39
C GLY A 23 9.57 -2.62 -34.84
N GLN A 24 9.54 -3.68 -35.67
CA GLN A 24 9.92 -5.05 -35.28
C GLN A 24 11.28 -5.12 -34.56
N LYS A 25 12.30 -4.45 -35.10
CA LYS A 25 13.63 -4.48 -34.51
C LYS A 25 13.68 -4.01 -33.06
N ARG A 26 12.86 -2.99 -32.69
CA ARG A 26 12.79 -2.48 -31.33
C ARG A 26 11.93 -3.37 -30.43
N ILE A 27 10.91 -3.99 -30.99
CA ILE A 27 10.10 -5.03 -30.30
C ILE A 27 11.02 -6.21 -29.94
N ASP A 28 11.79 -6.73 -30.90
CA ASP A 28 12.73 -7.82 -30.65
C ASP A 28 13.76 -7.47 -29.56
N ALA A 29 14.22 -6.21 -29.53
CA ALA A 29 15.15 -5.73 -28.51
C ALA A 29 14.52 -5.62 -27.12
N GLN A 30 13.19 -5.39 -27.00
CA GLN A 30 12.46 -5.50 -25.73
C GLN A 30 12.39 -6.95 -25.26
N HIS A 31 11.97 -7.85 -26.14
CA HIS A 31 11.87 -9.29 -25.84
C HIS A 31 13.22 -9.90 -25.42
N GLN A 32 14.33 -9.51 -26.09
CA GLN A 32 15.68 -9.95 -25.70
C GLN A 32 16.09 -9.55 -24.27
N LYS A 33 15.44 -8.51 -23.70
CA LYS A 33 15.65 -8.07 -22.32
C LYS A 33 14.66 -8.72 -21.35
N GLY A 34 13.86 -9.68 -21.82
CA GLY A 34 12.80 -10.29 -21.00
C GLY A 34 11.61 -9.36 -20.70
N LYS A 35 11.38 -8.36 -21.55
CA LYS A 35 10.31 -7.38 -21.37
C LYS A 35 9.27 -7.49 -22.48
N PHE A 36 8.00 -7.32 -22.13
CA PHE A 36 6.90 -7.21 -23.08
C PHE A 36 6.74 -5.80 -23.63
N THR A 37 6.05 -5.68 -24.76
CA THR A 37 5.59 -4.41 -25.32
C THR A 37 4.40 -3.86 -24.53
N ALA A 38 4.10 -2.55 -24.69
CA ALA A 38 2.94 -1.92 -24.05
C ALA A 38 1.62 -2.67 -24.40
N ARG A 39 1.47 -3.12 -25.64
CA ARG A 39 0.26 -3.82 -26.10
C ARG A 39 0.14 -5.23 -25.53
N GLU A 40 1.23 -5.97 -25.44
CA GLU A 40 1.26 -7.30 -24.81
C GLU A 40 0.92 -7.21 -23.32
N ARG A 41 1.45 -6.21 -22.63
CA ARG A 41 1.11 -5.92 -21.21
C ARG A 41 -0.38 -5.64 -21.03
N LEU A 42 -0.99 -4.82 -21.91
CA LEU A 42 -2.43 -4.56 -21.86
C LEU A 42 -3.25 -5.79 -22.21
N ALA A 43 -2.82 -6.61 -23.16
CA ALA A 43 -3.51 -7.87 -23.51
C ALA A 43 -3.49 -8.88 -22.34
N MET A 44 -2.42 -8.91 -21.54
CA MET A 44 -2.35 -9.74 -20.33
C MET A 44 -3.17 -9.15 -19.18
N LEU A 45 -3.26 -7.81 -19.09
CA LEU A 45 -3.93 -7.11 -17.99
C LEU A 45 -5.46 -7.14 -18.14
N LEU A 46 -5.97 -6.89 -19.32
CA LEU A 46 -7.40 -6.70 -19.59
C LEU A 46 -8.08 -8.02 -20.00
N ASP A 47 -9.39 -8.09 -19.78
CA ASP A 47 -10.21 -9.19 -20.28
C ASP A 47 -10.15 -9.26 -21.80
N GLU A 48 -10.15 -10.47 -22.35
CA GLU A 48 -10.07 -10.69 -23.80
C GLU A 48 -11.20 -9.95 -24.54
N GLY A 49 -10.82 -9.19 -25.55
CA GLY A 49 -11.75 -8.44 -26.40
C GLY A 49 -12.35 -7.19 -25.78
N SER A 50 -11.99 -6.84 -24.53
CA SER A 50 -12.56 -5.67 -23.83
C SER A 50 -11.85 -4.34 -24.14
N PHE A 51 -10.65 -4.38 -24.71
CA PHE A 51 -9.83 -3.19 -24.89
C PHE A 51 -10.30 -2.29 -26.03
N GLU A 52 -10.64 -1.03 -25.68
CA GLU A 52 -10.92 0.04 -26.63
C GLU A 52 -9.82 1.10 -26.55
N GLU A 53 -9.01 1.17 -27.62
CA GLU A 53 -7.88 2.11 -27.70
C GLU A 53 -8.34 3.50 -28.13
N PHE A 54 -7.87 4.53 -27.42
CA PHE A 54 -8.09 5.93 -27.78
C PHE A 54 -6.82 6.56 -28.35
N ASP A 55 -7.01 7.49 -29.30
CA ASP A 55 -5.95 8.33 -29.85
C ASP A 55 -4.79 7.55 -30.51
N MET A 56 -5.08 6.40 -31.15
CA MET A 56 -4.10 5.55 -31.82
C MET A 56 -3.25 6.32 -32.87
N PHE A 57 -3.83 7.28 -33.55
CA PHE A 57 -3.18 8.03 -34.64
C PHE A 57 -2.61 9.40 -34.22
N VAL A 58 -2.63 9.71 -32.92
CA VAL A 58 -2.00 10.94 -32.41
C VAL A 58 -0.48 10.84 -32.56
N GLN A 59 0.13 11.93 -33.03
CA GLN A 59 1.57 12.05 -33.23
C GLN A 59 2.08 13.28 -32.50
N HIS A 60 3.37 13.29 -32.11
CA HIS A 60 4.00 14.47 -31.53
C HIS A 60 4.02 15.66 -32.49
N ARG A 61 4.07 16.88 -31.96
CA ARG A 61 4.06 18.14 -32.71
C ARG A 61 5.46 18.76 -32.84
N CYS A 62 6.48 18.14 -32.25
CA CYS A 62 7.84 18.66 -32.23
C CYS A 62 8.43 18.73 -33.64
N THR A 63 9.03 19.88 -33.98
CA THR A 63 9.75 20.15 -35.25
C THR A 63 11.23 20.39 -35.03
N ASN A 64 11.70 20.46 -33.77
CA ASN A 64 13.09 20.68 -33.42
C ASN A 64 13.94 19.41 -33.61
N PHE A 65 15.22 19.59 -33.87
CA PHE A 65 16.22 18.48 -33.92
C PHE A 65 15.86 17.37 -34.90
N GLY A 66 15.14 17.66 -35.99
CA GLY A 66 14.74 16.69 -37.00
C GLY A 66 13.58 15.77 -36.60
N MET A 67 12.88 16.09 -35.51
CA MET A 67 11.75 15.30 -35.03
C MET A 67 10.59 15.25 -36.02
N GLU A 68 10.42 16.25 -36.87
CA GLU A 68 9.40 16.29 -37.92
C GLU A 68 9.48 15.07 -38.89
N LYS A 69 10.65 14.43 -38.97
CA LYS A 69 10.92 13.27 -39.84
C LYS A 69 10.72 11.92 -39.13
N THR A 70 10.51 11.92 -37.81
CA THR A 70 10.46 10.70 -36.99
C THR A 70 9.14 10.56 -36.24
N LYS A 71 8.04 10.88 -36.88
CA LYS A 71 6.70 10.78 -36.29
C LYS A 71 6.27 9.32 -36.20
N SER A 72 5.73 8.94 -35.06
CA SER A 72 5.11 7.63 -34.81
C SER A 72 3.67 7.83 -34.36
N ASP A 73 2.78 7.01 -34.90
CA ASP A 73 1.39 6.95 -34.43
C ASP A 73 1.36 6.47 -32.97
N GLY A 74 0.47 7.07 -32.18
CA GLY A 74 0.35 6.78 -30.75
C GLY A 74 1.33 7.51 -29.84
N ASP A 75 2.40 8.09 -30.39
CA ASP A 75 3.43 8.90 -29.72
C ASP A 75 4.00 8.26 -28.42
N GLY A 76 4.27 6.96 -28.44
CA GLY A 76 4.93 6.26 -27.33
C GLY A 76 4.05 5.94 -26.13
N VAL A 77 2.73 6.02 -26.25
CA VAL A 77 1.80 5.53 -25.23
C VAL A 77 0.53 4.95 -25.85
N VAL A 78 0.11 3.81 -25.33
CA VAL A 78 -1.19 3.18 -25.64
C VAL A 78 -2.15 3.53 -24.50
N THR A 79 -3.26 4.19 -24.84
CA THR A 79 -4.28 4.64 -23.87
C THR A 79 -5.65 4.14 -24.27
N GLY A 80 -6.49 3.86 -23.29
CA GLY A 80 -7.85 3.39 -23.56
C GLY A 80 -8.58 2.95 -22.31
N MET A 81 -9.62 2.16 -22.51
CA MET A 81 -10.37 1.50 -21.46
C MET A 81 -10.54 0.01 -21.77
N GLY A 82 -10.81 -0.76 -20.75
CA GLY A 82 -11.16 -2.17 -20.86
C GLY A 82 -11.78 -2.66 -19.56
N THR A 83 -11.88 -3.98 -19.41
CA THR A 83 -12.35 -4.56 -18.16
C THR A 83 -11.29 -5.49 -17.54
N ILE A 84 -11.35 -5.63 -16.22
CA ILE A 84 -10.66 -6.65 -15.45
C ILE A 84 -11.72 -7.34 -14.59
N ASP A 85 -11.89 -8.66 -14.78
CA ASP A 85 -12.96 -9.42 -14.15
C ASP A 85 -14.34 -8.76 -14.36
N GLY A 86 -14.60 -8.27 -15.57
CA GLY A 86 -15.83 -7.59 -15.97
C GLY A 86 -15.97 -6.14 -15.46
N ARG A 87 -15.04 -5.61 -14.68
CA ARG A 87 -15.08 -4.26 -14.11
C ARG A 87 -14.32 -3.28 -14.99
N LEU A 88 -14.95 -2.13 -15.29
CA LEU A 88 -14.36 -1.06 -16.09
C LEU A 88 -13.08 -0.52 -15.43
N VAL A 89 -12.02 -0.38 -16.22
CA VAL A 89 -10.77 0.30 -15.87
C VAL A 89 -10.28 1.18 -17.02
N TYR A 90 -9.60 2.27 -16.69
CA TYR A 90 -8.89 3.09 -17.67
C TYR A 90 -7.39 2.84 -17.55
N VAL A 91 -6.72 2.77 -18.70
CA VAL A 91 -5.32 2.37 -18.76
C VAL A 91 -4.46 3.31 -19.59
N SER A 92 -3.22 3.45 -19.20
CA SER A 92 -2.13 3.99 -20.03
C SER A 92 -0.93 3.06 -19.95
N ALA A 93 -0.33 2.71 -21.08
CA ALA A 93 0.88 1.90 -21.12
C ALA A 93 1.93 2.59 -22.01
N GLN A 94 3.05 3.00 -21.42
CA GLN A 94 4.14 3.62 -22.15
C GLN A 94 4.85 2.59 -23.02
N ASP A 95 5.10 2.94 -24.27
CA ASP A 95 5.76 2.11 -25.26
C ASP A 95 7.23 2.52 -25.39
N PHE A 96 8.12 1.79 -24.73
CA PHE A 96 9.55 2.05 -24.77
C PHE A 96 10.16 1.91 -26.19
N THR A 97 9.48 1.22 -27.10
CA THR A 97 9.94 1.08 -28.49
C THR A 97 9.90 2.40 -29.27
N VAL A 98 9.05 3.35 -28.81
CA VAL A 98 8.91 4.69 -29.42
C VAL A 98 9.61 5.71 -28.55
N SER A 99 10.71 6.25 -29.03
CA SER A 99 11.51 7.29 -28.34
C SER A 99 11.85 6.98 -26.88
N GLY A 100 12.03 5.67 -26.54
CA GLY A 100 12.30 5.23 -25.17
C GLY A 100 11.15 5.53 -24.18
N GLY A 101 9.91 5.60 -24.65
CA GLY A 101 8.75 5.95 -23.81
C GLY A 101 8.83 7.36 -23.20
N SER A 102 9.66 8.24 -23.76
CA SER A 102 9.88 9.58 -23.19
C SER A 102 8.64 10.47 -23.33
N MET A 103 8.33 11.21 -22.26
CA MET A 103 7.16 12.08 -22.18
C MET A 103 7.24 13.22 -23.19
N SER A 104 6.23 13.33 -24.01
CA SER A 104 5.94 14.45 -24.90
C SER A 104 4.70 15.20 -24.46
N GLU A 105 4.43 16.36 -25.03
CA GLU A 105 3.18 17.09 -24.85
C GLU A 105 1.96 16.22 -25.22
N THR A 106 2.01 15.57 -26.39
CA THR A 106 0.91 14.77 -26.92
C THR A 106 0.71 13.45 -26.17
N MET A 107 1.78 12.82 -25.69
CA MET A 107 1.68 11.67 -24.78
C MET A 107 0.96 12.08 -23.48
N ALA A 108 1.34 13.21 -22.89
CA ALA A 108 0.70 13.72 -21.68
C ALA A 108 -0.79 14.02 -21.90
N MET A 109 -1.15 14.64 -23.03
CA MET A 109 -2.56 14.86 -23.40
C MET A 109 -3.37 13.57 -23.43
N LYS A 110 -2.84 12.49 -24.02
CA LYS A 110 -3.51 11.19 -24.10
C LYS A 110 -3.71 10.58 -22.72
N ILE A 111 -2.68 10.60 -21.86
CA ILE A 111 -2.76 10.10 -20.49
C ILE A 111 -3.76 10.93 -19.70
N SER A 112 -3.67 12.25 -19.74
CA SER A 112 -4.57 13.17 -19.04
C SER A 112 -6.04 12.96 -19.44
N LYS A 113 -6.30 12.74 -20.72
CA LYS A 113 -7.66 12.44 -21.23
C LYS A 113 -8.25 11.19 -20.60
N VAL A 114 -7.50 10.07 -20.56
CA VAL A 114 -8.04 8.83 -19.97
C VAL A 114 -8.15 8.92 -18.45
N MET A 115 -7.29 9.67 -17.76
CA MET A 115 -7.42 9.97 -16.33
C MET A 115 -8.69 10.79 -16.04
N ASP A 116 -8.98 11.82 -16.84
CA ASP A 116 -10.21 12.60 -16.72
C ASP A 116 -11.45 11.72 -16.96
N MET A 117 -11.39 10.80 -17.92
CA MET A 117 -12.47 9.84 -18.18
C MET A 117 -12.64 8.87 -17.01
N ALA A 118 -11.55 8.37 -16.42
CA ALA A 118 -11.58 7.49 -15.26
C ALA A 118 -12.31 8.15 -14.06
N VAL A 119 -11.95 9.38 -13.74
CA VAL A 119 -12.59 10.15 -12.65
C VAL A 119 -14.07 10.40 -12.94
N ARG A 120 -14.42 10.83 -14.18
CA ARG A 120 -15.83 11.10 -14.56
C ARG A 120 -16.71 9.86 -14.50
N ASN A 121 -16.16 8.70 -14.83
CA ASN A 121 -16.89 7.42 -14.82
C ASN A 121 -16.77 6.66 -13.48
N GLY A 122 -15.97 7.17 -12.54
CA GLY A 122 -15.75 6.50 -11.25
C GLY A 122 -15.13 5.12 -11.40
N ALA A 123 -14.11 4.99 -12.26
CA ALA A 123 -13.41 3.74 -12.54
C ALA A 123 -11.91 3.84 -12.20
N PRO A 124 -11.26 2.75 -11.77
CA PRO A 124 -9.82 2.75 -11.49
C PRO A 124 -8.97 3.17 -12.69
N PHE A 125 -7.85 3.83 -12.39
CA PHE A 125 -6.82 4.16 -13.37
C PHE A 125 -5.57 3.31 -13.13
N ILE A 126 -5.04 2.68 -14.20
CA ILE A 126 -3.83 1.86 -14.15
C ILE A 126 -2.82 2.41 -15.15
N GLY A 127 -1.69 2.88 -14.64
CA GLY A 127 -0.55 3.31 -15.44
C GLY A 127 0.55 2.25 -15.49
N ILE A 128 0.92 1.79 -16.69
CA ILE A 128 2.10 0.95 -16.92
C ILE A 128 3.22 1.83 -17.43
N ASN A 129 4.25 2.01 -16.60
CA ASN A 129 5.32 2.96 -16.80
C ASN A 129 6.59 2.25 -17.31
N ASP A 130 7.14 2.75 -18.41
CA ASP A 130 8.37 2.29 -19.04
C ASP A 130 8.96 3.48 -19.84
N SER A 131 9.72 4.37 -19.16
CA SER A 131 10.07 5.68 -19.70
C SER A 131 11.45 6.16 -19.31
N GLY A 132 12.17 6.69 -20.29
CA GLY A 132 13.43 7.40 -20.06
C GLY A 132 13.28 8.80 -19.45
N GLY A 133 12.07 9.26 -19.12
CA GLY A 133 11.82 10.59 -18.57
C GLY A 133 11.27 11.59 -19.59
N ALA A 134 11.58 12.87 -19.43
CA ALA A 134 11.12 13.94 -20.34
C ALA A 134 11.77 13.83 -21.73
N ARG A 135 11.00 14.08 -22.78
CA ARG A 135 11.50 14.19 -24.15
C ARG A 135 12.23 15.52 -24.33
N ILE A 136 13.56 15.48 -24.29
CA ILE A 136 14.44 16.67 -24.24
C ILE A 136 14.20 17.59 -25.44
N GLN A 137 13.90 17.04 -26.61
CA GLN A 137 13.66 17.79 -27.85
C GLN A 137 12.43 18.70 -27.78
N GLU A 138 11.49 18.43 -26.87
CA GLU A 138 10.29 19.23 -26.67
C GLU A 138 10.44 20.29 -25.57
N GLY A 139 11.57 20.27 -24.84
CA GLY A 139 11.88 21.26 -23.81
C GLY A 139 10.81 21.36 -22.73
N ILE A 140 10.36 22.59 -22.45
CA ILE A 140 9.41 22.86 -21.37
C ILE A 140 8.02 22.22 -21.58
N SER A 141 7.60 21.96 -22.83
CA SER A 141 6.31 21.33 -23.12
C SER A 141 6.23 19.90 -22.56
N SER A 142 7.35 19.17 -22.57
CA SER A 142 7.46 17.85 -21.93
C SER A 142 7.29 17.93 -20.40
N LEU A 143 7.87 18.96 -19.76
CA LEU A 143 7.70 19.16 -18.30
C LEU A 143 6.28 19.61 -17.95
N ALA A 144 5.68 20.47 -18.76
CA ALA A 144 4.29 20.88 -18.61
C ALA A 144 3.35 19.66 -18.64
N GLY A 145 3.63 18.71 -19.56
CA GLY A 145 2.89 17.45 -19.65
C GLY A 145 2.93 16.61 -18.35
N TYR A 146 4.08 16.56 -17.67
CA TYR A 146 4.14 15.94 -16.34
C TYR A 146 3.28 16.71 -15.32
N GLY A 147 3.32 18.03 -15.32
CA GLY A 147 2.48 18.86 -14.43
C GLY A 147 0.99 18.55 -14.57
N GLU A 148 0.51 18.41 -15.81
CA GLU A 148 -0.86 18.04 -16.13
C GLU A 148 -1.26 16.66 -15.58
N ILE A 149 -0.36 15.68 -15.62
CA ILE A 149 -0.57 14.35 -15.07
C ILE A 149 -0.58 14.40 -13.53
N PHE A 150 0.37 15.14 -12.92
CA PHE A 150 0.45 15.24 -11.45
C PHE A 150 -0.79 15.90 -10.86
N GLU A 151 -1.31 16.94 -11.48
CA GLU A 151 -2.57 17.58 -11.08
C GLU A 151 -3.71 16.53 -11.04
N ARG A 152 -3.83 15.71 -12.09
CA ARG A 152 -4.85 14.68 -12.17
C ARG A 152 -4.67 13.56 -11.15
N ASN A 153 -3.41 13.14 -10.87
CA ASN A 153 -3.15 12.21 -9.78
C ASN A 153 -3.64 12.77 -8.44
N ILE A 154 -3.39 14.05 -8.18
CA ILE A 154 -3.80 14.73 -6.93
C ILE A 154 -5.32 14.82 -6.85
N LEU A 155 -5.99 15.25 -7.92
CA LEU A 155 -7.45 15.38 -7.95
C LEU A 155 -8.18 14.03 -7.89
N ALA A 156 -7.58 12.97 -8.42
CA ALA A 156 -8.11 11.61 -8.39
C ALA A 156 -7.85 10.88 -7.05
N SER A 157 -6.93 11.39 -6.22
CA SER A 157 -6.55 10.78 -4.95
C SER A 157 -7.74 10.69 -4.00
N GLY A 158 -8.03 9.47 -3.52
CA GLY A 158 -9.20 9.19 -2.68
C GLY A 158 -10.54 9.25 -3.43
N VAL A 159 -10.55 9.43 -4.75
CA VAL A 159 -11.76 9.42 -5.59
C VAL A 159 -11.89 8.10 -6.35
N ILE A 160 -10.83 7.69 -7.03
CA ILE A 160 -10.71 6.40 -7.72
C ILE A 160 -9.38 5.75 -7.35
N PRO A 161 -9.30 4.41 -7.28
CA PRO A 161 -8.03 3.72 -7.11
C PRO A 161 -7.08 4.02 -8.27
N GLN A 162 -5.83 4.36 -7.95
CA GLN A 162 -4.77 4.63 -8.89
C GLN A 162 -3.62 3.64 -8.67
N ILE A 163 -3.27 2.86 -9.69
CA ILE A 163 -2.24 1.82 -9.60
C ILE A 163 -1.16 2.08 -10.66
N SER A 164 0.09 2.11 -10.22
CA SER A 164 1.25 2.26 -11.09
C SER A 164 2.07 0.98 -11.16
N GLY A 165 2.15 0.36 -12.33
CA GLY A 165 3.11 -0.69 -12.65
C GLY A 165 4.37 -0.10 -13.27
N ILE A 166 5.54 -0.37 -12.70
CA ILE A 166 6.83 0.05 -13.22
C ILE A 166 7.48 -1.16 -13.90
N PHE A 167 7.37 -1.20 -15.21
CA PHE A 167 7.76 -2.33 -16.05
C PHE A 167 9.04 -2.07 -16.86
N GLY A 168 9.74 -1.02 -16.50
CA GLY A 168 11.02 -0.64 -17.08
C GLY A 168 11.62 0.55 -16.36
N PRO A 169 12.55 1.27 -16.98
CA PRO A 169 13.06 2.52 -16.45
C PRO A 169 11.95 3.52 -16.17
N CYS A 170 12.07 4.23 -15.07
CA CYS A 170 11.21 5.35 -14.69
C CYS A 170 12.09 6.41 -14.04
N ALA A 171 12.52 7.42 -14.81
CA ALA A 171 13.57 8.35 -14.40
C ALA A 171 13.10 9.81 -14.43
N GLY A 172 13.69 10.63 -13.59
CA GLY A 172 13.42 12.06 -13.53
C GLY A 172 11.96 12.38 -13.18
N GLY A 173 11.29 13.23 -13.93
CA GLY A 173 9.88 13.59 -13.73
C GLY A 173 8.92 12.40 -13.70
N ALA A 174 9.28 11.31 -14.38
CA ALA A 174 8.43 10.12 -14.47
C ALA A 174 8.17 9.43 -13.11
N VAL A 175 9.03 9.60 -12.11
CA VAL A 175 8.88 8.93 -10.81
C VAL A 175 7.79 9.54 -9.92
N TYR A 176 7.42 10.80 -10.16
CA TYR A 176 6.49 11.49 -9.25
C TYR A 176 5.04 11.05 -9.43
N SER A 177 4.59 10.79 -10.66
CA SER A 177 3.24 10.25 -10.88
C SER A 177 3.02 8.94 -10.12
N PRO A 178 3.90 7.91 -10.24
CA PRO A 178 3.78 6.70 -9.41
C PRO A 178 3.80 6.97 -7.90
N ALA A 179 4.60 7.91 -7.44
CA ALA A 179 4.66 8.28 -6.03
C ALA A 179 3.37 8.96 -5.51
N LEU A 180 2.59 9.58 -6.39
CA LEU A 180 1.30 10.19 -6.11
C LEU A 180 0.14 9.19 -6.18
N THR A 181 0.31 8.03 -6.81
CA THR A 181 -0.71 6.98 -6.89
C THR A 181 -0.81 6.17 -5.60
N ASP A 182 -1.83 5.33 -5.48
CA ASP A 182 -2.09 4.57 -4.27
C ASP A 182 -1.12 3.41 -4.09
N PHE A 183 -0.81 2.70 -5.18
CA PHE A 183 0.08 1.53 -5.17
C PHE A 183 1.07 1.56 -6.32
N THR A 184 2.31 1.19 -6.00
CA THR A 184 3.40 1.04 -6.96
C THR A 184 3.88 -0.40 -6.95
N ILE A 185 3.82 -1.06 -8.11
CA ILE A 185 4.32 -2.42 -8.34
C ILE A 185 5.58 -2.30 -9.20
N MET A 186 6.70 -2.88 -8.77
CA MET A 186 7.96 -2.88 -9.52
C MET A 186 8.36 -4.29 -9.90
N ILE A 187 9.00 -4.44 -11.06
CA ILE A 187 9.52 -5.71 -11.55
C ILE A 187 11.02 -5.78 -11.25
N LYS A 188 11.47 -6.85 -10.60
CA LYS A 188 12.88 -7.05 -10.29
C LYS A 188 13.75 -7.09 -11.56
N ASP A 189 14.96 -6.63 -11.45
CA ASP A 189 16.02 -6.65 -12.47
C ASP A 189 15.72 -5.89 -13.78
N THR A 190 14.48 -5.49 -14.03
CA THR A 190 14.08 -4.80 -15.27
C THR A 190 13.50 -3.42 -15.03
N SER A 191 13.05 -3.09 -13.83
CA SER A 191 12.46 -1.80 -13.50
C SER A 191 13.30 -1.00 -12.50
N TYR A 192 13.37 0.29 -12.74
CA TYR A 192 14.17 1.23 -11.93
C TYR A 192 13.42 2.54 -11.74
N MET A 193 13.47 3.08 -10.53
CA MET A 193 12.96 4.42 -10.20
C MET A 193 14.05 5.25 -9.55
N PHE A 194 14.40 6.39 -10.13
CA PHE A 194 15.35 7.34 -9.53
C PHE A 194 15.17 8.74 -10.12
N LEU A 195 15.50 9.77 -9.34
CA LEU A 195 15.45 11.16 -9.80
C LEU A 195 16.46 11.41 -10.90
N THR A 196 17.68 10.93 -10.71
CA THR A 196 18.77 11.01 -11.70
C THR A 196 19.50 9.68 -11.76
N GLY A 197 19.92 9.29 -12.96
CA GLY A 197 20.59 8.01 -13.16
C GLY A 197 22.03 7.98 -12.59
N PRO A 198 22.65 6.79 -12.53
CA PRO A 198 24.00 6.57 -11.94
C PRO A 198 25.09 7.49 -12.48
N GLY A 199 25.03 7.87 -13.77
CA GLY A 199 26.00 8.80 -14.37
C GLY A 199 25.98 10.19 -13.76
N VAL A 200 24.79 10.72 -13.48
CA VAL A 200 24.62 12.04 -12.85
C VAL A 200 25.00 11.96 -11.37
N VAL A 201 24.61 10.89 -10.67
CA VAL A 201 25.00 10.63 -9.27
C VAL A 201 26.52 10.67 -9.15
N LYS A 202 27.22 9.93 -10.02
CA LYS A 202 28.69 9.92 -10.03
C LYS A 202 29.30 11.30 -10.28
N ALA A 203 28.73 12.07 -11.20
CA ALA A 203 29.24 13.40 -11.52
C ALA A 203 29.03 14.42 -10.38
N VAL A 204 27.94 14.30 -9.60
CA VAL A 204 27.56 15.28 -8.56
C VAL A 204 28.11 14.88 -7.18
N THR A 205 27.99 13.59 -6.81
CA THR A 205 28.34 13.11 -5.46
C THR A 205 29.63 12.31 -5.40
N GLY A 206 30.15 11.86 -6.57
CA GLY A 206 31.30 10.97 -6.65
C GLY A 206 30.95 9.49 -6.41
N GLU A 207 29.72 9.16 -6.04
CA GLU A 207 29.30 7.78 -5.79
C GLU A 207 29.23 6.97 -7.09
N THR A 208 29.74 5.75 -7.07
CA THR A 208 29.63 4.80 -8.19
C THR A 208 28.63 3.72 -7.79
N VAL A 209 27.46 3.70 -8.43
CA VAL A 209 26.37 2.77 -8.17
C VAL A 209 25.80 2.25 -9.49
N THR A 210 25.24 1.05 -9.48
CA THR A 210 24.47 0.51 -10.60
C THR A 210 23.02 1.05 -10.55
N GLN A 211 22.26 0.84 -11.62
CA GLN A 211 20.81 1.20 -11.64
C GLN A 211 20.03 0.43 -10.56
N GLU A 212 20.34 -0.87 -10.38
CA GLU A 212 19.68 -1.72 -9.38
C GLU A 212 20.02 -1.25 -7.95
N GLU A 213 21.28 -0.94 -7.66
CA GLU A 213 21.68 -0.42 -6.34
C GLU A 213 21.12 0.96 -6.02
N LEU A 214 20.88 1.79 -7.04
CA LEU A 214 20.34 3.15 -6.85
C LEU A 214 18.82 3.13 -6.67
N GLY A 215 18.11 2.39 -7.51
CA GLY A 215 16.66 2.49 -7.55
C GLY A 215 15.94 1.27 -8.14
N GLY A 216 16.50 0.08 -7.98
CA GLY A 216 15.87 -1.18 -8.37
C GLY A 216 14.70 -1.54 -7.46
N ALA A 217 13.88 -2.51 -7.90
CA ALA A 217 12.70 -2.97 -7.18
C ALA A 217 13.03 -3.42 -5.75
N SER A 218 14.16 -4.11 -5.55
CA SER A 218 14.61 -4.58 -4.24
C SER A 218 14.91 -3.43 -3.28
N ILE A 219 15.52 -2.34 -3.77
CA ILE A 219 15.83 -1.15 -2.96
C ILE A 219 14.53 -0.45 -2.52
N HIS A 220 13.62 -0.23 -3.46
CA HIS A 220 12.37 0.46 -3.16
C HIS A 220 11.40 -0.37 -2.32
N ALA A 221 11.44 -1.70 -2.42
CA ALA A 221 10.65 -2.60 -1.60
C ALA A 221 11.22 -2.87 -0.20
N THR A 222 12.52 -2.57 0.07
CA THR A 222 13.12 -2.91 1.37
C THR A 222 13.65 -1.71 2.15
N LYS A 223 14.15 -0.66 1.46
CA LYS A 223 14.79 0.50 2.09
C LYS A 223 13.91 1.76 2.08
N SER A 224 13.42 2.16 0.92
CA SER A 224 12.68 3.42 0.79
C SER A 224 11.18 3.30 1.07
N GLY A 225 10.59 2.12 0.84
CA GLY A 225 9.15 1.91 0.92
C GLY A 225 8.36 2.56 -0.22
N VAL A 226 8.99 2.92 -1.33
CA VAL A 226 8.31 3.46 -2.52
C VAL A 226 7.55 2.36 -3.25
N ALA A 227 8.13 1.16 -3.39
CA ALA A 227 7.45 0.02 -4.00
C ALA A 227 6.59 -0.71 -2.95
N HIS A 228 5.31 -0.78 -3.20
CA HIS A 228 4.35 -1.54 -2.40
C HIS A 228 4.47 -3.04 -2.65
N PHE A 229 4.79 -3.40 -3.90
CA PHE A 229 5.02 -4.79 -4.33
C PHE A 229 6.27 -4.85 -5.23
N ALA A 230 7.02 -5.94 -5.11
CA ALA A 230 8.14 -6.28 -5.99
C ALA A 230 7.87 -7.68 -6.55
N ALA A 231 7.61 -7.76 -7.86
CA ALA A 231 7.32 -8.99 -8.59
C ALA A 231 8.59 -9.54 -9.27
N GLU A 232 8.66 -10.86 -9.42
CA GLU A 232 9.82 -11.52 -10.06
C GLU A 232 9.86 -11.28 -11.57
N ASN A 233 8.69 -11.11 -12.21
CA ASN A 233 8.55 -10.88 -13.64
C ASN A 233 7.28 -10.05 -13.95
N GLU A 234 7.08 -9.69 -15.22
CA GLU A 234 5.97 -8.85 -15.63
C GLU A 234 4.61 -9.56 -15.46
N GLU A 235 4.54 -10.86 -15.66
CA GLU A 235 3.32 -11.67 -15.47
C GLU A 235 2.86 -11.65 -14.01
N GLU A 236 3.79 -11.83 -13.06
CA GLU A 236 3.48 -11.71 -11.62
C GLU A 236 3.06 -10.30 -11.26
N GLY A 237 3.71 -9.28 -11.84
CA GLY A 237 3.33 -7.88 -11.68
C GLY A 237 1.90 -7.61 -12.11
N ILE A 238 1.49 -8.12 -13.27
CA ILE A 238 0.13 -8.02 -13.80
C ILE A 238 -0.86 -8.79 -12.93
N ALA A 239 -0.52 -10.01 -12.51
CA ALA A 239 -1.35 -10.79 -11.60
C ALA A 239 -1.54 -10.07 -10.26
N THR A 240 -0.51 -9.39 -9.75
CA THR A 240 -0.58 -8.57 -8.52
C THR A 240 -1.54 -7.38 -8.70
N ILE A 241 -1.53 -6.69 -9.85
CA ILE A 241 -2.49 -5.62 -10.15
C ILE A 241 -3.93 -6.15 -10.13
N LYS A 242 -4.19 -7.28 -10.79
CA LYS A 242 -5.52 -7.92 -10.80
C LYS A 242 -5.96 -8.34 -9.39
N ALA A 243 -5.08 -9.01 -8.66
CA ALA A 243 -5.35 -9.43 -7.28
C ALA A 243 -5.65 -8.24 -6.38
N LEU A 244 -4.89 -7.13 -6.49
CA LEU A 244 -5.14 -5.92 -5.72
C LEU A 244 -6.52 -5.33 -6.04
N LEU A 245 -6.89 -5.22 -7.32
CA LEU A 245 -8.20 -4.71 -7.74
C LEU A 245 -9.37 -5.54 -7.19
N SER A 246 -9.21 -6.85 -7.00
CA SER A 246 -10.29 -7.70 -6.47
C SER A 246 -10.71 -7.33 -5.05
N PHE A 247 -9.85 -6.66 -4.28
CA PHE A 247 -10.15 -6.16 -2.94
C PHE A 247 -10.71 -4.73 -2.92
N LEU A 248 -10.62 -3.99 -4.02
CA LEU A 248 -10.91 -2.55 -4.08
C LEU A 248 -12.25 -2.26 -4.74
N PRO A 249 -13.01 -1.24 -4.28
CA PRO A 249 -14.15 -0.72 -5.03
C PRO A 249 -13.68 -0.02 -6.30
N SER A 250 -14.60 0.29 -7.21
CA SER A 250 -14.27 1.07 -8.41
C SER A 250 -14.01 2.55 -8.10
N ASN A 251 -14.62 3.07 -7.04
CA ASN A 251 -14.48 4.46 -6.59
C ASN A 251 -14.89 4.61 -5.12
N ASN A 252 -14.72 5.80 -4.56
CA ASN A 252 -14.99 6.11 -3.16
C ASN A 252 -16.49 6.14 -2.77
N ARG A 253 -17.42 5.96 -3.71
CA ARG A 253 -18.87 5.90 -3.46
C ARG A 253 -19.40 4.47 -3.42
N GLU A 254 -18.60 3.52 -3.83
CA GLU A 254 -18.95 2.10 -3.88
C GLU A 254 -18.30 1.32 -2.73
N GLN A 255 -18.79 0.12 -2.52
CA GLN A 255 -18.17 -0.86 -1.64
C GLN A 255 -17.28 -1.78 -2.49
N ALA A 256 -16.25 -2.36 -1.88
CA ALA A 256 -15.46 -3.41 -2.49
C ALA A 256 -16.35 -4.60 -2.90
N PRO A 257 -16.01 -5.33 -3.98
CA PRO A 257 -16.77 -6.49 -4.38
C PRO A 257 -16.90 -7.51 -3.25
N PHE A 258 -18.08 -8.08 -3.09
CA PHE A 258 -18.30 -9.23 -2.23
C PHE A 258 -17.86 -10.50 -2.99
N VAL A 259 -17.13 -11.37 -2.30
CA VAL A 259 -16.63 -12.63 -2.87
C VAL A 259 -17.31 -13.78 -2.15
N ASP A 260 -17.96 -14.66 -2.91
CA ASP A 260 -18.54 -15.87 -2.33
C ASP A 260 -17.45 -16.74 -1.69
N THR A 261 -17.68 -17.16 -0.47
CA THR A 261 -16.74 -18.02 0.28
C THR A 261 -17.44 -19.26 0.82
N THR A 262 -16.73 -20.38 0.81
CA THR A 262 -17.15 -21.62 1.46
C THR A 262 -16.56 -21.75 2.87
N ASP A 263 -15.68 -20.83 3.30
CA ASP A 263 -15.09 -20.84 4.65
C ASP A 263 -16.12 -20.31 5.67
N PRO A 264 -16.61 -21.16 6.59
CA PRO A 264 -17.73 -20.78 7.46
C PRO A 264 -17.41 -19.56 8.33
N ALA A 265 -18.32 -18.61 8.39
CA ALA A 265 -18.19 -17.44 9.27
C ALA A 265 -18.06 -17.84 10.76
N GLY A 266 -18.73 -18.92 11.16
CA GLY A 266 -18.70 -19.43 12.53
C GLY A 266 -17.55 -20.39 12.83
N ARG A 267 -16.59 -20.58 11.91
CA ARG A 267 -15.43 -21.44 12.14
C ARG A 267 -14.61 -20.93 13.32
N VAL A 268 -14.23 -21.83 14.20
CA VAL A 268 -13.30 -21.62 15.31
C VAL A 268 -11.95 -22.29 15.02
N ASP A 269 -10.88 -21.80 15.64
CA ASP A 269 -9.56 -22.39 15.51
C ASP A 269 -8.91 -22.54 16.89
N ASP A 270 -8.93 -23.75 17.42
CA ASP A 270 -8.40 -24.06 18.75
C ASP A 270 -6.88 -23.79 18.87
N ALA A 271 -6.13 -23.81 17.76
CA ALA A 271 -4.70 -23.50 17.76
C ALA A 271 -4.40 -22.07 18.25
N LEU A 272 -5.35 -21.15 18.12
CA LEU A 272 -5.17 -19.79 18.64
C LEU A 272 -5.12 -19.72 20.17
N ASN A 273 -5.72 -20.67 20.88
CA ASN A 273 -5.70 -20.70 22.35
C ASN A 273 -4.27 -20.90 22.89
N ASP A 274 -3.41 -21.57 22.13
CA ASP A 274 -2.05 -21.93 22.52
C ASP A 274 -0.96 -21.12 21.81
N ILE A 275 -1.34 -20.16 20.95
CA ILE A 275 -0.37 -19.44 20.11
C ILE A 275 0.49 -18.46 20.91
N ILE A 276 -0.04 -17.89 21.99
CA ILE A 276 0.71 -16.98 22.85
C ILE A 276 1.63 -17.78 23.78
N PRO A 277 2.95 -17.60 23.70
CA PRO A 277 3.88 -18.30 24.59
C PRO A 277 3.72 -17.86 26.06
N ASP A 278 3.94 -18.78 27.00
CA ASP A 278 3.94 -18.48 28.45
C ASP A 278 4.96 -17.41 28.85
N SER A 279 6.13 -17.43 28.19
CA SER A 279 7.15 -16.41 28.43
C SER A 279 6.82 -15.11 27.68
N PRO A 280 6.71 -13.97 28.38
CA PRO A 280 6.39 -12.68 27.77
C PRO A 280 7.47 -12.20 26.78
N ASN A 281 8.69 -12.77 26.87
CA ASN A 281 9.81 -12.42 26.00
C ASN A 281 9.92 -13.34 24.76
N LYS A 282 9.16 -14.42 24.69
CA LYS A 282 9.13 -15.30 23.53
C LYS A 282 8.15 -14.75 22.49
N ALA A 283 8.64 -14.61 21.25
CA ALA A 283 7.83 -14.13 20.14
C ALA A 283 7.01 -15.29 19.53
N TYR A 284 5.84 -14.95 18.98
CA TYR A 284 5.05 -15.78 18.09
C TYR A 284 4.88 -15.09 16.74
N ASP A 285 4.32 -15.80 15.76
CA ASP A 285 4.16 -15.30 14.40
C ASP A 285 2.74 -14.77 14.17
N MET A 286 2.60 -13.47 13.96
CA MET A 286 1.30 -12.86 13.71
C MET A 286 0.64 -13.35 12.41
N TYR A 287 1.42 -13.82 11.42
CA TYR A 287 0.85 -14.42 10.21
C TYR A 287 0.00 -15.68 10.49
N GLN A 288 0.30 -16.44 11.53
CA GLN A 288 -0.52 -17.57 11.93
C GLN A 288 -1.90 -17.11 12.42
N VAL A 289 -1.95 -16.00 13.18
CA VAL A 289 -3.22 -15.42 13.62
C VAL A 289 -4.02 -14.88 12.42
N ILE A 290 -3.37 -14.11 11.54
CA ILE A 290 -4.01 -13.57 10.33
C ILE A 290 -4.58 -14.71 9.49
N GLY A 291 -3.76 -15.73 9.17
CA GLY A 291 -4.19 -16.88 8.36
C GLY A 291 -5.34 -17.67 8.97
N SER A 292 -5.40 -17.74 10.30
CA SER A 292 -6.49 -18.42 11.02
C SER A 292 -7.84 -17.68 10.91
N ILE A 293 -7.83 -16.34 10.89
CA ILE A 293 -9.08 -15.55 10.98
C ILE A 293 -9.65 -15.11 9.62
N VAL A 294 -8.83 -15.05 8.57
CA VAL A 294 -9.29 -14.63 7.23
C VAL A 294 -9.83 -15.80 6.41
N ASP A 295 -10.58 -15.51 5.35
CA ASP A 295 -11.17 -16.51 4.47
C ASP A 295 -10.06 -17.29 3.74
N ASP A 296 -10.14 -18.64 3.83
CA ASP A 296 -9.20 -19.58 3.22
C ASP A 296 -7.72 -19.32 3.57
N GLY A 297 -7.44 -18.56 4.61
CA GLY A 297 -6.09 -18.13 4.98
C GLY A 297 -5.42 -17.20 3.96
N LYS A 298 -6.18 -16.62 3.01
CA LYS A 298 -5.65 -15.78 1.93
C LYS A 298 -5.44 -14.35 2.41
N PHE A 299 -4.21 -13.87 2.25
CA PHE A 299 -3.81 -12.52 2.65
C PHE A 299 -2.89 -11.89 1.61
N LEU A 300 -3.29 -10.74 1.05
CA LEU A 300 -2.47 -9.95 0.13
C LEU A 300 -1.72 -8.89 0.92
N GLU A 301 -0.48 -9.19 1.28
CA GLU A 301 0.35 -8.29 2.08
C GLU A 301 0.92 -7.15 1.24
N VAL A 302 0.76 -5.92 1.72
CA VAL A 302 1.34 -4.70 1.14
C VAL A 302 2.64 -4.37 1.89
N HIS A 303 3.70 -3.96 1.18
CA HIS A 303 5.00 -3.65 1.77
C HIS A 303 5.61 -4.82 2.58
N LYS A 304 5.48 -6.04 2.12
CA LYS A 304 5.95 -7.26 2.79
C LYS A 304 7.41 -7.19 3.26
N SER A 305 8.26 -6.52 2.50
CA SER A 305 9.70 -6.46 2.74
C SER A 305 10.16 -5.19 3.46
N TRP A 306 9.28 -4.20 3.66
CA TRP A 306 9.58 -2.93 4.33
C TRP A 306 8.87 -2.82 5.67
N ALA A 307 9.55 -2.26 6.69
CA ALA A 307 9.01 -2.10 8.05
C ALA A 307 8.29 -3.38 8.53
N LYS A 308 9.02 -4.50 8.57
CA LYS A 308 8.46 -5.84 8.82
C LYS A 308 7.86 -6.04 10.22
N ASN A 309 8.15 -5.13 11.16
CA ASN A 309 7.53 -5.06 12.49
C ASN A 309 6.05 -4.64 12.44
N MET A 310 5.58 -4.16 11.28
CA MET A 310 4.18 -3.84 10.99
C MET A 310 3.72 -4.60 9.75
N ILE A 311 2.64 -5.36 9.88
CA ILE A 311 1.98 -6.07 8.78
C ILE A 311 0.76 -5.28 8.35
N ILE A 312 0.62 -5.03 7.05
CA ILE A 312 -0.57 -4.44 6.44
C ILE A 312 -0.95 -5.20 5.18
N GLY A 313 -2.21 -5.29 4.87
CA GLY A 313 -2.67 -5.92 3.64
C GLY A 313 -4.17 -6.14 3.59
N PHE A 314 -4.62 -6.75 2.52
CA PHE A 314 -6.02 -7.03 2.26
C PHE A 314 -6.34 -8.50 2.45
N ALA A 315 -7.53 -8.77 2.95
CA ALA A 315 -8.09 -10.11 3.08
C ALA A 315 -9.60 -10.07 2.88
N HIS A 316 -10.23 -11.23 2.80
CA HIS A 316 -11.67 -11.36 2.92
C HIS A 316 -12.04 -11.96 4.28
N MET A 317 -13.13 -11.48 4.86
CA MET A 317 -13.76 -12.04 6.05
C MET A 317 -15.26 -12.20 5.78
N ASN A 318 -15.71 -13.44 5.66
CA ASN A 318 -17.04 -13.81 5.20
C ASN A 318 -17.39 -13.12 3.86
N GLY A 319 -16.45 -13.20 2.89
CA GLY A 319 -16.56 -12.61 1.54
C GLY A 319 -16.40 -11.10 1.44
N ARG A 320 -16.27 -10.41 2.56
CA ARG A 320 -16.14 -8.94 2.62
C ARG A 320 -14.68 -8.52 2.66
N SER A 321 -14.25 -7.62 1.79
CA SER A 321 -12.90 -7.06 1.83
C SER A 321 -12.66 -6.30 3.13
N VAL A 322 -11.50 -6.54 3.74
CA VAL A 322 -11.01 -5.85 4.94
C VAL A 322 -9.54 -5.48 4.81
N GLY A 323 -9.15 -4.37 5.42
CA GLY A 323 -7.75 -4.00 5.63
C GLY A 323 -7.27 -4.53 6.97
N ILE A 324 -6.21 -5.35 6.96
CA ILE A 324 -5.56 -5.86 8.17
C ILE A 324 -4.39 -4.96 8.52
N VAL A 325 -4.30 -4.54 9.79
CA VAL A 325 -3.15 -3.84 10.36
C VAL A 325 -2.72 -4.57 11.61
N ALA A 326 -1.48 -5.08 11.67
CA ALA A 326 -1.03 -5.92 12.76
C ALA A 326 0.43 -5.67 13.15
N ASN A 327 0.75 -5.75 14.42
CA ASN A 327 2.14 -5.77 14.87
C ASN A 327 2.74 -7.17 14.67
N GLN A 328 4.02 -7.27 14.25
CA GLN A 328 4.74 -8.54 14.14
C GLN A 328 5.74 -8.71 15.29
N PRO A 329 5.41 -9.49 16.34
CA PRO A 329 6.27 -9.63 17.51
C PRO A 329 7.64 -10.25 17.23
N LYS A 330 7.76 -11.03 16.14
CA LYS A 330 9.06 -11.61 15.71
C LYS A 330 10.07 -10.58 15.25
N ILE A 331 9.62 -9.39 14.87
CA ILE A 331 10.47 -8.32 14.33
C ILE A 331 10.40 -7.13 15.29
N LEU A 332 11.52 -6.76 15.90
CA LEU A 332 11.61 -5.67 16.85
C LEU A 332 10.50 -5.71 17.92
N ALA A 333 10.10 -6.92 18.36
CA ALA A 333 9.01 -7.14 19.31
C ALA A 333 7.66 -6.47 18.93
N GLY A 334 7.47 -6.08 17.66
CA GLY A 334 6.26 -5.39 17.20
C GLY A 334 6.19 -3.90 17.57
N VAL A 335 7.28 -3.25 17.97
CA VAL A 335 7.31 -1.82 18.30
C VAL A 335 6.89 -0.95 17.13
N LEU A 336 6.39 0.26 17.40
CA LEU A 336 6.18 1.30 16.40
C LEU A 336 7.47 2.12 16.24
N ASP A 337 8.09 2.01 15.07
CA ASP A 337 9.15 2.91 14.63
C ASP A 337 8.63 3.88 13.56
N ILE A 338 9.49 4.76 13.06
CA ILE A 338 9.15 5.73 12.01
C ILE A 338 8.51 5.05 10.80
N ASN A 339 9.12 3.97 10.31
CA ASN A 339 8.67 3.31 9.09
C ASN A 339 7.38 2.50 9.30
N ALA A 340 7.23 1.82 10.43
CA ALA A 340 5.99 1.14 10.80
C ALA A 340 4.81 2.13 10.89
N SER A 341 5.05 3.28 11.51
CA SER A 341 4.04 4.35 11.64
C SER A 341 3.62 4.91 10.27
N ARG A 342 4.59 5.19 9.38
CA ARG A 342 4.33 5.67 8.02
C ARG A 342 3.57 4.63 7.18
N LYS A 343 4.01 3.37 7.23
CA LYS A 343 3.41 2.23 6.53
C LYS A 343 1.93 2.07 6.91
N ALA A 344 1.66 1.97 8.19
CA ALA A 344 0.30 1.79 8.69
C ALA A 344 -0.58 3.02 8.44
N ALA A 345 -0.08 4.25 8.66
CA ALA A 345 -0.86 5.48 8.45
C ALA A 345 -1.34 5.63 7.01
N ARG A 346 -0.47 5.40 6.03
CA ARG A 346 -0.84 5.45 4.61
C ARG A 346 -1.91 4.43 4.26
N PHE A 347 -1.76 3.20 4.76
CA PHE A 347 -2.70 2.11 4.50
C PHE A 347 -4.08 2.35 5.14
N VAL A 348 -4.12 2.81 6.39
CA VAL A 348 -5.37 3.16 7.09
C VAL A 348 -6.13 4.26 6.34
N ARG A 349 -5.43 5.31 5.89
CA ARG A 349 -6.06 6.38 5.08
C ARG A 349 -6.60 5.86 3.76
N PHE A 350 -5.86 4.98 3.09
CA PHE A 350 -6.33 4.34 1.86
C PHE A 350 -7.62 3.54 2.11
N CYS A 351 -7.63 2.69 3.12
CA CYS A 351 -8.82 1.90 3.45
C CYS A 351 -10.03 2.79 3.76
N ASP A 352 -9.82 3.88 4.51
CA ASP A 352 -10.89 4.84 4.82
C ASP A 352 -11.41 5.55 3.56
N ALA A 353 -10.52 6.00 2.68
CA ALA A 353 -10.90 6.67 1.43
C ALA A 353 -11.75 5.78 0.51
N PHE A 354 -11.58 4.46 0.58
CA PHE A 354 -12.24 3.50 -0.29
C PHE A 354 -13.20 2.55 0.44
N ASN A 355 -13.76 2.97 1.56
CA ASN A 355 -14.82 2.25 2.30
C ASN A 355 -14.43 0.82 2.74
N ILE A 356 -13.14 0.55 2.95
CA ILE A 356 -12.64 -0.77 3.35
C ILE A 356 -12.55 -0.82 4.89
N PRO A 357 -13.32 -1.68 5.57
CA PRO A 357 -13.26 -1.83 7.01
C PRO A 357 -11.86 -2.24 7.50
N LEU A 358 -11.49 -1.81 8.69
CA LEU A 358 -10.19 -2.07 9.29
C LEU A 358 -10.28 -3.09 10.43
N VAL A 359 -9.43 -4.09 10.38
CA VAL A 359 -9.20 -5.05 11.46
C VAL A 359 -7.78 -4.87 11.99
N THR A 360 -7.64 -4.49 13.25
CA THR A 360 -6.35 -4.21 13.88
C THR A 360 -6.03 -5.28 14.90
N LEU A 361 -4.88 -5.95 14.75
CA LEU A 361 -4.37 -6.97 15.68
C LEU A 361 -3.19 -6.41 16.45
N VAL A 362 -3.34 -6.27 17.77
CA VAL A 362 -2.40 -5.51 18.59
C VAL A 362 -1.54 -6.41 19.46
N ASP A 363 -0.23 -6.31 19.29
CA ASP A 363 0.80 -6.76 20.23
C ASP A 363 1.98 -5.80 20.16
N VAL A 364 1.91 -4.69 20.90
CA VAL A 364 2.84 -3.57 20.79
C VAL A 364 3.37 -3.14 22.17
N PRO A 365 4.70 -3.26 22.41
CA PRO A 365 5.28 -2.85 23.69
C PRO A 365 5.52 -1.33 23.82
N GLY A 366 5.32 -0.57 22.73
CA GLY A 366 5.55 0.87 22.72
C GLY A 366 6.06 1.39 21.39
N PHE A 367 6.44 2.66 21.37
CA PHE A 367 7.26 3.24 20.30
C PHE A 367 8.73 2.91 20.52
N LEU A 368 9.48 2.76 19.42
CA LEU A 368 10.92 2.53 19.48
C LEU A 368 11.62 3.80 20.00
N CYS A 369 12.36 3.65 21.09
CA CYS A 369 13.13 4.73 21.69
C CYS A 369 14.55 4.84 21.06
N GLY A 370 15.21 5.95 21.30
CA GLY A 370 16.60 6.21 20.92
C GLY A 370 16.79 7.40 20.00
N THR A 371 17.99 7.95 20.00
CA THR A 371 18.32 9.21 19.30
C THR A 371 18.04 9.15 17.79
N GLN A 372 18.24 8.02 17.14
CA GLN A 372 17.92 7.85 15.71
C GLN A 372 16.42 8.03 15.43
N GLN A 373 15.55 7.54 16.32
CA GLN A 373 14.11 7.70 16.19
C GLN A 373 13.68 9.14 16.52
N GLU A 374 14.19 9.70 17.61
CA GLU A 374 13.88 11.08 18.01
C GLU A 374 14.34 12.09 16.95
N TYR A 375 15.60 12.00 16.49
CA TYR A 375 16.13 12.88 15.46
C TYR A 375 15.49 12.64 14.08
N GLY A 376 15.04 11.43 13.81
CA GLY A 376 14.29 11.07 12.60
C GLY A 376 12.83 11.51 12.63
N GLY A 377 12.33 12.06 13.77
CA GLY A 377 10.97 12.59 13.89
C GLY A 377 9.90 11.55 14.23
N ILE A 378 10.22 10.55 15.08
CA ILE A 378 9.26 9.52 15.51
C ILE A 378 7.94 10.11 16.03
N ILE A 379 8.01 11.26 16.76
CA ILE A 379 6.82 11.95 17.30
C ILE A 379 5.89 12.37 16.15
N MET A 380 6.43 13.01 15.12
CA MET A 380 5.67 13.45 13.96
C MET A 380 5.13 12.25 13.15
N HIS A 381 5.96 11.22 12.94
CA HIS A 381 5.54 10.03 12.19
C HIS A 381 4.55 9.16 12.97
N GLY A 382 4.68 9.04 14.28
CA GLY A 382 3.67 8.42 15.15
C GLY A 382 2.33 9.16 15.11
N ALA A 383 2.38 10.50 15.10
CA ALA A 383 1.20 11.34 14.97
C ALA A 383 0.43 11.11 13.64
N LYS A 384 1.10 10.71 12.56
CA LYS A 384 0.42 10.35 11.30
C LYS A 384 -0.51 9.15 11.48
N LEU A 385 -0.09 8.14 12.23
CA LEU A 385 -0.91 6.96 12.47
C LEU A 385 -2.07 7.26 13.43
N LEU A 386 -1.83 8.06 14.48
CA LEU A 386 -2.90 8.61 15.34
C LEU A 386 -3.94 9.35 14.51
N TYR A 387 -3.47 10.23 13.64
CA TYR A 387 -4.35 11.02 12.78
C TYR A 387 -5.18 10.12 11.86
N ALA A 388 -4.55 9.16 11.18
CA ALA A 388 -5.22 8.25 10.26
C ALA A 388 -6.35 7.47 10.94
N TYR A 389 -6.11 6.88 12.11
CA TYR A 389 -7.14 6.15 12.84
C TYR A 389 -8.23 7.08 13.44
N GLY A 390 -7.83 8.24 13.95
CA GLY A 390 -8.76 9.20 14.54
C GLY A 390 -9.70 9.83 13.50
N GLU A 391 -9.23 10.00 12.27
CA GLU A 391 -10.02 10.55 11.17
C GLU A 391 -10.88 9.49 10.48
N ALA A 392 -10.43 8.23 10.42
CA ALA A 392 -11.10 7.16 9.70
C ALA A 392 -12.54 6.95 10.16
N THR A 393 -13.45 6.91 9.19
CA THR A 393 -14.91 6.77 9.36
C THR A 393 -15.42 5.37 9.06
N VAL A 394 -14.63 4.53 8.41
CA VAL A 394 -14.96 3.11 8.16
C VAL A 394 -15.09 2.31 9.46
N PRO A 395 -15.78 1.15 9.44
CA PRO A 395 -15.77 0.23 10.56
C PRO A 395 -14.36 -0.13 11.03
N LYS A 396 -14.12 -0.06 12.33
CA LYS A 396 -12.83 -0.36 12.97
C LYS A 396 -13.02 -1.38 14.08
N VAL A 397 -12.49 -2.58 13.88
CA VAL A 397 -12.49 -3.66 14.86
C VAL A 397 -11.06 -3.93 15.31
N THR A 398 -10.81 -3.85 16.61
CA THR A 398 -9.48 -4.05 17.19
C THR A 398 -9.49 -5.26 18.11
N VAL A 399 -8.47 -6.10 18.03
CA VAL A 399 -8.24 -7.22 18.95
C VAL A 399 -6.86 -7.07 19.57
N THR A 400 -6.80 -6.88 20.87
CA THR A 400 -5.54 -6.87 21.62
C THR A 400 -5.21 -8.29 22.06
N LEU A 401 -4.10 -8.84 21.50
CA LEU A 401 -3.72 -10.22 21.73
C LEU A 401 -2.84 -10.37 22.98
N ARG A 402 -1.85 -9.47 23.13
CA ARG A 402 -0.89 -9.52 24.23
C ARG A 402 -0.53 -8.10 24.72
N LYS A 403 0.62 -7.55 24.37
CA LYS A 403 1.08 -6.24 24.85
C LYS A 403 0.34 -5.11 24.15
N SER A 404 -0.02 -4.07 24.92
CA SER A 404 -0.58 -2.84 24.39
C SER A 404 -0.25 -1.70 25.37
N TYR A 405 0.94 -1.09 25.19
CA TYR A 405 1.49 -0.18 26.19
C TYR A 405 1.60 1.27 25.73
N GLY A 406 1.33 2.19 26.67
CA GLY A 406 1.59 3.62 26.55
C GLY A 406 0.94 4.27 25.34
N GLY A 407 1.65 5.20 24.69
CA GLY A 407 1.17 5.90 23.51
C GLY A 407 0.90 5.00 22.33
N ALA A 408 1.56 3.84 22.22
CA ALA A 408 1.32 2.88 21.16
C ALA A 408 -0.05 2.18 21.30
N HIS A 409 -0.53 1.95 22.54
CA HIS A 409 -1.91 1.50 22.78
C HIS A 409 -2.91 2.45 22.13
N ILE A 410 -2.75 3.77 22.37
CA ILE A 410 -3.66 4.78 21.79
C ILE A 410 -3.56 4.79 20.28
N THR A 411 -2.35 4.68 19.74
CA THR A 411 -2.08 4.75 18.29
C THR A 411 -2.65 3.58 17.51
N MET A 412 -2.79 2.40 18.11
CA MET A 412 -3.26 1.18 17.46
C MET A 412 -4.78 1.00 17.55
N SER A 413 -5.55 2.01 17.18
CA SER A 413 -7.02 1.95 17.05
C SER A 413 -7.75 1.60 18.36
N CYS A 414 -7.38 2.24 19.46
CA CYS A 414 -8.06 2.04 20.74
C CYS A 414 -9.48 2.65 20.73
N LYS A 415 -10.27 2.30 21.75
CA LYS A 415 -11.64 2.81 21.95
C LYS A 415 -11.69 4.34 21.99
N GLN A 416 -10.73 4.95 22.71
CA GLN A 416 -10.66 6.41 22.91
C GLN A 416 -10.30 7.16 21.61
N LEU A 417 -9.64 6.49 20.63
CA LEU A 417 -9.35 7.03 19.31
C LEU A 417 -10.39 6.58 18.27
N ARG A 418 -11.68 6.56 18.68
CA ARG A 418 -12.83 6.24 17.81
C ARG A 418 -12.82 4.80 17.26
N GLY A 419 -12.16 3.83 17.93
CA GLY A 419 -12.34 2.41 17.65
C GLY A 419 -13.77 1.98 17.93
N ASP A 420 -14.45 1.31 16.98
CA ASP A 420 -15.87 0.96 17.13
C ASP A 420 -16.07 -0.23 18.08
N ILE A 421 -15.38 -1.34 17.81
CA ILE A 421 -15.40 -2.54 18.64
C ILE A 421 -13.96 -2.92 18.99
N ASN A 422 -13.69 -3.02 20.29
CA ASN A 422 -12.40 -3.38 20.82
C ASN A 422 -12.51 -4.65 21.67
N TYR A 423 -11.92 -5.74 21.20
CA TYR A 423 -11.79 -6.99 21.92
C TYR A 423 -10.40 -7.15 22.52
N ALA A 424 -10.31 -7.96 23.56
CA ALA A 424 -9.03 -8.40 24.10
C ALA A 424 -9.03 -9.92 24.31
N TRP A 425 -7.87 -10.55 24.15
CA TRP A 425 -7.67 -11.92 24.60
C TRP A 425 -7.39 -11.95 26.11
N PRO A 426 -7.57 -13.07 26.81
CA PRO A 426 -7.22 -13.18 28.23
C PRO A 426 -5.73 -12.89 28.52
N SER A 427 -4.86 -13.12 27.54
CA SER A 427 -3.41 -12.82 27.57
C SER A 427 -3.06 -11.35 27.36
N ALA A 428 -4.05 -10.48 27.11
CA ALA A 428 -3.81 -9.07 26.82
C ALA A 428 -3.33 -8.32 28.06
N ASN A 429 -2.31 -7.48 27.87
CA ASN A 429 -1.76 -6.59 28.88
C ASN A 429 -1.93 -5.14 28.39
N ILE A 430 -2.91 -4.43 28.94
CA ILE A 430 -3.24 -3.06 28.54
C ILE A 430 -2.86 -2.12 29.69
N ALA A 431 -1.73 -1.39 29.55
CA ALA A 431 -1.19 -0.57 30.61
C ALA A 431 -0.39 0.62 30.08
N VAL A 432 -0.02 1.53 30.98
CA VAL A 432 0.86 2.67 30.65
C VAL A 432 2.24 2.16 30.22
N MET A 433 2.77 1.12 30.90
CA MET A 433 4.03 0.46 30.58
C MET A 433 4.07 -0.94 31.19
N GLY A 434 5.03 -1.76 30.79
CA GLY A 434 5.26 -3.05 31.41
C GLY A 434 5.74 -2.94 32.86
N ALA A 435 5.50 -3.97 33.65
CA ALA A 435 5.78 -3.99 35.09
C ALA A 435 7.24 -3.71 35.41
N GLU A 436 8.19 -4.13 34.57
CA GLU A 436 9.62 -3.87 34.80
C GLU A 436 9.93 -2.37 34.86
N GLY A 437 9.52 -1.62 33.84
CA GLY A 437 9.71 -0.16 33.80
C GLY A 437 8.91 0.57 34.85
N ALA A 438 7.68 0.11 35.15
CA ALA A 438 6.85 0.72 36.19
C ALA A 438 7.46 0.61 37.57
N VAL A 439 7.99 -0.57 37.92
CA VAL A 439 8.66 -0.81 39.23
C VAL A 439 9.93 0.02 39.37
N GLU A 440 10.72 0.18 38.32
CA GLU A 440 11.89 1.05 38.33
C GLU A 440 11.54 2.51 38.62
N ILE A 441 10.38 2.98 38.18
CA ILE A 441 9.94 4.37 38.43
C ILE A 441 9.29 4.50 39.81
N LEU A 442 8.30 3.65 40.08
CA LEU A 442 7.45 3.81 41.30
C LEU A 442 8.18 3.44 42.58
N TYR A 443 9.01 2.40 42.55
CA TYR A 443 9.63 1.79 43.72
C TYR A 443 11.16 1.90 43.74
N SER A 444 11.74 2.75 42.88
CA SER A 444 13.20 2.92 42.75
C SER A 444 13.89 3.22 44.06
N LYS A 445 13.30 4.10 44.90
CA LYS A 445 13.88 4.48 46.18
C LYS A 445 13.82 3.34 47.21
N GLU A 446 12.68 2.64 47.26
CA GLU A 446 12.45 1.50 48.16
C GLU A 446 13.41 0.35 47.82
N ILE A 447 13.47 -0.04 46.54
CA ILE A 447 14.31 -1.15 46.12
C ILE A 447 15.81 -0.83 46.23
N LYS A 448 16.23 0.40 45.97
CA LYS A 448 17.64 0.83 46.13
C LYS A 448 18.10 0.87 47.57
N ALA A 449 17.20 1.04 48.54
CA ALA A 449 17.53 1.05 49.97
C ALA A 449 17.79 -0.35 50.54
N ILE A 450 17.44 -1.42 49.80
CA ILE A 450 17.69 -2.82 50.21
C ILE A 450 19.14 -3.16 49.84
N GLU A 451 19.96 -3.47 50.88
CA GLU A 451 21.38 -3.79 50.72
C GLU A 451 21.62 -5.22 50.25
N ASP A 452 20.83 -6.19 50.76
CA ASP A 452 20.95 -7.59 50.39
C ASP A 452 20.44 -7.84 48.98
N PRO A 453 21.28 -8.35 48.04
CA PRO A 453 20.88 -8.57 46.66
C PRO A 453 19.73 -9.57 46.48
N ALA A 454 19.63 -10.60 47.33
CA ALA A 454 18.58 -11.60 47.27
C ALA A 454 17.24 -11.01 47.71
N VAL A 455 17.21 -10.31 48.83
CA VAL A 455 16.02 -9.60 49.34
C VAL A 455 15.57 -8.51 48.36
N LYS A 456 16.52 -7.82 47.74
CA LYS A 456 16.25 -6.81 46.70
C LYS A 456 15.58 -7.39 45.47
N ALA A 457 16.06 -8.55 45.00
CA ALA A 457 15.47 -9.24 43.86
C ALA A 457 14.05 -9.73 44.16
N GLU A 458 13.85 -10.30 45.38
CA GLU A 458 12.53 -10.76 45.84
C GLU A 458 11.52 -9.60 45.94
N ALA A 459 11.95 -8.47 46.54
CA ALA A 459 11.13 -7.27 46.65
C ALA A 459 10.74 -6.74 45.25
N ALA A 460 11.68 -6.68 44.30
CA ALA A 460 11.42 -6.24 42.95
C ALA A 460 10.39 -7.16 42.23
N GLU A 461 10.52 -8.48 42.38
CA GLU A 461 9.56 -9.44 41.80
C GLU A 461 8.18 -9.34 42.43
N ALA A 462 8.10 -9.14 43.76
CA ALA A 462 6.83 -8.92 44.44
C ALA A 462 6.11 -7.66 43.92
N ARG A 463 6.84 -6.56 43.71
CA ARG A 463 6.29 -5.30 43.16
C ARG A 463 5.89 -5.44 41.68
N LYS A 464 6.64 -6.20 40.87
CA LYS A 464 6.25 -6.51 39.49
C LYS A 464 4.96 -7.31 39.46
N LYS A 465 4.84 -8.33 40.32
CA LYS A 465 3.61 -9.11 40.42
C LYS A 465 2.42 -8.23 40.83
N GLU A 466 2.58 -7.40 41.83
CA GLU A 466 1.54 -6.44 42.29
C GLU A 466 1.07 -5.56 41.12
N TYR A 467 2.02 -4.97 40.37
CA TYR A 467 1.71 -4.11 39.23
C TYR A 467 1.00 -4.89 38.10
N ASN A 468 1.46 -6.10 37.80
CA ASN A 468 0.83 -6.96 36.80
C ASN A 468 -0.61 -7.31 37.18
N ASP A 469 -0.85 -7.70 38.42
CA ASP A 469 -2.17 -8.07 38.92
C ASP A 469 -3.15 -6.88 38.90
N LEU A 470 -2.66 -5.68 39.16
CA LEU A 470 -3.47 -4.46 39.15
C LEU A 470 -3.73 -3.91 37.75
N PHE A 471 -2.72 -3.88 36.86
CA PHE A 471 -2.77 -3.08 35.64
C PHE A 471 -2.49 -3.84 34.35
N CYS A 472 -1.62 -4.87 34.36
CA CYS A 472 -1.24 -5.56 33.13
C CYS A 472 -2.17 -6.76 32.83
N ASN A 473 -3.45 -6.50 32.75
CA ASN A 473 -4.47 -7.50 32.42
C ASN A 473 -5.63 -6.83 31.67
N PRO A 474 -6.46 -7.59 30.93
CA PRO A 474 -7.56 -7.00 30.17
C PRO A 474 -8.74 -6.59 31.05
N TYR A 475 -8.89 -7.19 32.24
CA TYR A 475 -10.04 -6.96 33.13
C TYR A 475 -10.04 -5.53 33.67
N ASN A 476 -8.86 -4.98 33.98
CA ASN A 476 -8.75 -3.59 34.39
C ASN A 476 -9.29 -2.63 33.31
N ALA A 477 -8.91 -2.81 32.06
CA ALA A 477 -9.43 -2.00 30.95
C ALA A 477 -10.95 -2.21 30.75
N ALA A 478 -11.45 -3.42 30.95
CA ALA A 478 -12.85 -3.77 30.84
C ALA A 478 -13.72 -3.06 31.89
N THR A 479 -13.24 -2.93 33.13
CA THR A 479 -14.00 -2.25 34.21
C THR A 479 -14.25 -0.76 33.90
N PHE A 480 -13.43 -0.15 33.07
CA PHE A 480 -13.62 1.23 32.60
C PHE A 480 -14.37 1.32 31.25
N GLY A 481 -14.76 0.20 30.66
CA GLY A 481 -15.41 0.20 29.33
C GLY A 481 -14.47 0.56 28.19
N TYR A 482 -13.16 0.39 28.36
CA TYR A 482 -12.15 0.68 27.33
C TYR A 482 -11.99 -0.46 26.33
N ILE A 483 -12.52 -1.63 26.63
CA ILE A 483 -12.75 -2.76 25.71
C ILE A 483 -14.19 -3.24 25.84
N ASP A 484 -14.73 -3.75 24.73
CA ASP A 484 -16.14 -4.19 24.67
C ASP A 484 -16.33 -5.60 25.20
N ASP A 485 -15.31 -6.48 25.04
CA ASP A 485 -15.36 -7.84 25.57
C ASP A 485 -13.97 -8.48 25.62
N ILE A 486 -13.82 -9.46 26.50
CA ILE A 486 -12.67 -10.37 26.56
C ILE A 486 -13.11 -11.68 25.92
N ILE A 487 -12.47 -12.06 24.81
CA ILE A 487 -12.88 -13.17 23.97
C ILE A 487 -11.88 -14.33 24.03
N GLU A 488 -12.38 -15.57 23.93
CA GLU A 488 -11.50 -16.73 23.73
C GLU A 488 -10.77 -16.59 22.38
N PRO A 489 -9.45 -16.81 22.32
CA PRO A 489 -8.66 -16.63 21.10
C PRO A 489 -9.22 -17.41 19.90
N ARG A 490 -9.65 -18.66 20.09
CA ARG A 490 -10.24 -19.51 19.06
C ARG A 490 -11.47 -18.92 18.38
N ASN A 491 -12.21 -18.02 19.05
CA ASN A 491 -13.43 -17.38 18.54
C ASN A 491 -13.17 -16.08 17.78
N THR A 492 -11.92 -15.67 17.61
CA THR A 492 -11.56 -14.35 17.05
C THR A 492 -12.20 -14.11 15.68
N ARG A 493 -12.10 -15.08 14.74
CA ARG A 493 -12.73 -14.97 13.42
C ARG A 493 -14.23 -14.65 13.53
N PHE A 494 -14.97 -15.49 14.24
CA PHE A 494 -16.39 -15.35 14.42
C PHE A 494 -16.79 -14.00 15.03
N ARG A 495 -16.06 -13.58 16.08
CA ARG A 495 -16.35 -12.32 16.79
C ARG A 495 -16.07 -11.11 15.91
N VAL A 496 -14.97 -11.10 15.15
CA VAL A 496 -14.63 -10.01 14.22
C VAL A 496 -15.64 -9.93 13.08
N ILE A 497 -16.04 -11.06 12.47
CA ILE A 497 -17.06 -11.07 11.40
C ILE A 497 -18.37 -10.48 11.93
N ARG A 498 -18.85 -10.89 13.09
CA ARG A 498 -20.08 -10.35 13.68
C ARG A 498 -19.99 -8.86 13.98
N ALA A 499 -18.83 -8.38 14.45
CA ALA A 499 -18.59 -6.95 14.65
C ALA A 499 -18.66 -6.17 13.33
N LEU A 500 -18.05 -6.70 12.27
CA LEU A 500 -18.09 -6.09 10.93
C LEU A 500 -19.52 -6.07 10.36
N GLU A 501 -20.30 -7.14 10.56
CA GLU A 501 -21.71 -7.21 10.16
C GLU A 501 -22.55 -6.16 10.91
N GLN A 502 -22.39 -6.06 12.22
CA GLN A 502 -23.06 -5.05 13.05
C GLN A 502 -22.73 -3.63 12.57
N LEU A 503 -21.50 -3.40 12.15
CA LEU A 503 -21.02 -2.09 11.72
C LEU A 503 -21.24 -1.81 10.21
N ALA A 504 -21.83 -2.73 9.46
CA ALA A 504 -22.02 -2.58 8.01
C ALA A 504 -22.83 -1.34 7.62
N GLY A 505 -23.73 -0.91 8.48
CA GLY A 505 -24.53 0.31 8.31
C GLY A 505 -23.95 1.56 8.96
N LYS A 506 -22.70 1.51 9.46
CA LYS A 506 -22.08 2.65 10.14
C LYS A 506 -22.04 3.88 9.24
N LYS A 507 -22.53 4.99 9.79
CA LYS A 507 -22.41 6.34 9.20
C LYS A 507 -21.74 7.23 10.21
N GLN A 508 -20.61 7.78 9.86
CA GLN A 508 -19.85 8.70 10.67
C GLN A 508 -19.30 9.81 9.79
N GLU A 509 -19.56 11.04 10.16
CA GLU A 509 -19.07 12.23 9.47
C GLU A 509 -18.05 12.94 10.34
N ASN A 510 -17.02 13.48 9.71
CA ASN A 510 -16.08 14.37 10.35
C ASN A 510 -16.60 15.81 10.27
N PRO A 511 -16.19 16.71 11.18
CA PRO A 511 -16.47 18.14 11.05
C PRO A 511 -16.04 18.64 9.67
N TRP A 512 -16.83 19.56 9.09
CA TRP A 512 -16.49 20.14 7.80
C TRP A 512 -15.10 20.80 7.82
N LYS A 513 -14.30 20.53 6.81
CA LYS A 513 -12.99 21.16 6.58
C LYS A 513 -12.71 21.24 5.08
N LYS A 514 -11.99 22.26 4.67
CA LYS A 514 -11.57 22.40 3.27
C LYS A 514 -10.68 21.24 2.83
N HIS A 515 -9.76 20.84 3.66
CA HIS A 515 -8.93 19.64 3.61
C HIS A 515 -8.35 19.42 5.02
N ASP A 516 -7.82 18.25 5.29
CA ASP A 516 -7.10 17.99 6.52
C ASP A 516 -5.72 18.64 6.51
N ASN A 517 -5.19 18.90 7.70
CA ASN A 517 -3.82 19.37 7.92
C ASN A 517 -3.08 18.30 8.75
N LEU A 518 -2.88 17.16 8.16
CA LEU A 518 -2.17 16.07 8.80
C LEU A 518 -0.68 16.38 8.93
N PRO A 519 0.03 15.83 9.91
CA PRO A 519 1.48 16.00 10.06
C PRO A 519 2.18 15.24 8.91
N LEU A 520 2.56 15.94 7.83
CA LEU A 520 3.16 15.37 6.61
C LEU A 520 4.61 14.89 6.82
#